data_c374028f7d26ec223012a188d3f80d06
#
_entry.id   c374028f7d26ec223012a188d3f80d06
#
_cell.length_a   1.000
_cell.length_b   1.000
_cell.length_c   1.000
_cell.angle_alpha   90.00
_cell.angle_beta   90.00
_cell.angle_gamma   90.00
#
_symmetry.space_group_name_H-M   'P 1'
#
loop_
_entity.id
_entity.type
_entity.pdbx_description
1 polymer ?
#
loop_
_entity_poly.entity_id
_entity_poly.type
_entity_poly.pdbx_seq_one_letter_code
_entity_poly.pdbx_strand_id
1 'polypeptide(L)'
;FDALPSKPIREYVTVDLQIPGCPVEKTEVLKAVSSLLHGDLPQRYTYPVCVECKINEYPCLITEESKPCLGPIIKAGCNARCPSLGLDCIGCRGTVEGSETFAAEYKMLLDLGYTEVDIMNRLRVFSGELAAGFLGGNNNE
;
A
#
# COMPACT_ATOMS: atom_id res chain seq x y z
N PHE A 1 -1.41 -31.14 9.80
CA PHE A 1 -0.36 -30.14 10.12
C PHE A 1 -1.07 -28.86 10.52
N ASP A 2 -1.02 -28.50 11.81
CA ASP A 2 -1.48 -27.20 12.27
C ASP A 2 -0.44 -26.16 11.86
N ALA A 3 -0.81 -25.27 10.94
CA ALA A 3 0.04 -24.16 10.56
C ALA A 3 0.06 -23.13 11.71
N LEU A 4 1.25 -22.74 12.15
CA LEU A 4 1.40 -21.62 13.07
C LEU A 4 0.91 -20.34 12.39
N PRO A 5 0.19 -19.46 13.11
CA PRO A 5 -0.21 -18.18 12.55
C PRO A 5 1.02 -17.38 12.15
N SER A 6 1.10 -16.97 10.89
CA SER A 6 2.19 -16.12 10.41
C SER A 6 2.02 -14.71 10.96
N LYS A 7 3.11 -14.17 11.50
CA LYS A 7 3.15 -12.83 12.04
C LYS A 7 4.28 -12.03 11.38
N PRO A 8 4.16 -10.71 11.24
CA PRO A 8 5.22 -9.88 10.70
C PRO A 8 6.45 -9.90 11.61
N ILE A 9 7.65 -9.77 11.02
CA ILE A 9 8.94 -9.83 11.73
C ILE A 9 9.00 -8.88 12.93
N ARG A 10 8.37 -7.70 12.82
CA ARG A 10 8.31 -6.68 13.87
C ARG A 10 7.63 -7.14 15.17
N GLU A 11 6.84 -8.21 15.14
CA GLU A 11 6.27 -8.79 16.37
C GLU A 11 7.26 -9.67 17.13
N TYR A 12 8.35 -10.06 16.50
CA TYR A 12 9.38 -10.92 17.12
C TYR A 12 10.64 -10.15 17.47
N VAL A 13 10.97 -9.10 16.72
CA VAL A 13 12.20 -8.31 16.89
C VAL A 13 11.91 -6.83 16.72
N THR A 14 12.73 -5.99 17.37
CA THR A 14 12.70 -4.54 17.13
C THR A 14 13.20 -4.25 15.72
N VAL A 15 12.42 -3.51 14.95
CA VAL A 15 12.76 -3.10 13.60
C VAL A 15 12.95 -1.58 13.58
N ASP A 16 14.19 -1.13 13.38
CA ASP A 16 14.53 0.30 13.37
C ASP A 16 14.08 0.98 12.06
N LEU A 17 14.16 0.27 10.95
CA LEU A 17 13.78 0.77 9.63
C LEU A 17 13.16 -0.35 8.78
N GLN A 18 12.05 -0.02 8.12
CA GLN A 18 11.44 -0.88 7.11
C GLN A 18 11.42 -0.14 5.78
N ILE A 19 11.97 -0.78 4.73
CA ILE A 19 11.92 -0.31 3.35
C ILE A 19 10.88 -1.17 2.62
N PRO A 20 9.70 -0.63 2.30
CA PRO A 20 8.64 -1.39 1.67
C PRO A 20 8.87 -1.55 0.17
N GLY A 21 8.28 -2.58 -0.43
CA GLY A 21 8.27 -2.81 -1.88
C GLY A 21 8.34 -4.28 -2.25
N CYS A 22 7.75 -4.61 -3.40
CA CYS A 22 7.77 -5.96 -3.95
C CYS A 22 7.97 -5.90 -5.48
N PRO A 23 9.24 -5.85 -5.94
CA PRO A 23 10.50 -5.74 -5.18
C PRO A 23 10.76 -4.35 -4.59
N VAL A 24 11.71 -4.28 -3.66
CA VAL A 24 12.21 -3.00 -3.14
C VAL A 24 13.02 -2.27 -4.21
N GLU A 25 12.95 -0.94 -4.23
CA GLU A 25 13.71 -0.11 -5.17
C GLU A 25 15.18 0.06 -4.72
N LYS A 26 16.13 -0.28 -5.62
CA LYS A 26 17.58 -0.21 -5.33
C LYS A 26 18.02 1.16 -4.85
N THR A 27 17.52 2.22 -5.49
CA THR A 27 17.85 3.61 -5.15
C THR A 27 17.34 3.99 -3.76
N GLU A 28 16.21 3.46 -3.34
CA GLU A 28 15.65 3.67 -2.01
C GLU A 28 16.51 3.00 -0.93
N VAL A 29 16.94 1.75 -1.19
CA VAL A 29 17.88 1.05 -0.29
C VAL A 29 19.19 1.81 -0.13
N LEU A 30 19.79 2.25 -1.24
CA LEU A 30 21.04 3.00 -1.20
C LEU A 30 20.91 4.33 -0.44
N LYS A 31 19.81 5.07 -0.64
CA LYS A 31 19.51 6.29 0.10
C LYS A 31 19.31 6.01 1.58
N ALA A 32 18.57 4.96 1.92
CA ALA A 32 18.35 4.58 3.30
C ALA A 32 19.64 4.22 4.02
N VAL A 33 20.50 3.41 3.41
CA VAL A 33 21.81 3.05 3.97
C VAL A 33 22.69 4.30 4.11
N SER A 34 22.73 5.18 3.11
CA SER A 34 23.49 6.42 3.17
C SER A 34 23.01 7.31 4.33
N SER A 35 21.71 7.51 4.49
CA SER A 35 21.14 8.31 5.58
C SER A 35 21.55 7.74 6.95
N LEU A 36 21.39 6.43 7.13
CA LEU A 36 21.73 5.77 8.40
C LEU A 36 23.24 5.88 8.73
N LEU A 37 24.12 5.81 7.75
CA LEU A 37 25.57 6.01 7.95
C LEU A 37 25.92 7.44 8.39
N HIS A 38 25.09 8.42 8.04
CA HIS A 38 25.24 9.81 8.49
C HIS A 38 24.48 10.11 9.80
N GLY A 39 23.82 9.11 10.37
CA GLY A 39 23.03 9.27 11.60
C GLY A 39 21.64 9.88 11.39
N ASP A 40 21.18 9.95 10.15
CA ASP A 40 19.88 10.48 9.79
C ASP A 40 18.87 9.36 9.50
N LEU A 41 17.58 9.65 9.72
CA LEU A 41 16.53 8.77 9.26
C LEU A 41 16.22 9.06 7.76
N PRO A 42 16.06 8.02 6.94
CA PRO A 42 15.73 8.21 5.53
C PRO A 42 14.36 8.85 5.38
N GLN A 43 14.22 9.71 4.37
CA GLN A 43 12.95 10.36 4.05
C GLN A 43 11.91 9.30 3.67
N ARG A 44 10.73 9.41 4.27
CA ARG A 44 9.58 8.54 3.98
C ARG A 44 8.62 9.22 3.02
N TYR A 45 8.06 8.44 2.11
CA TYR A 45 6.99 8.91 1.25
C TYR A 45 5.68 8.98 2.04
N THR A 46 5.05 10.15 2.06
CA THR A 46 3.79 10.41 2.79
C THR A 46 2.59 10.57 1.85
N TYR A 47 2.84 10.65 0.55
CA TYR A 47 1.84 10.83 -0.49
C TYR A 47 1.56 9.52 -1.26
N PRO A 48 0.40 9.40 -1.93
CA PRO A 48 -0.01 8.17 -2.60
C PRO A 48 0.69 7.94 -3.93
N VAL A 49 0.70 6.68 -4.40
CA VAL A 49 1.21 6.26 -5.71
C VAL A 49 0.57 7.05 -6.86
N CYS A 50 -0.68 7.49 -6.71
CA CYS A 50 -1.38 8.29 -7.71
C CYS A 50 -0.64 9.58 -8.08
N VAL A 51 0.14 10.17 -7.15
CA VAL A 51 0.97 11.34 -7.46
C VAL A 51 2.04 10.98 -8.49
N GLU A 52 2.71 9.83 -8.32
CA GLU A 52 3.70 9.34 -9.27
C GLU A 52 3.07 8.98 -10.62
N CYS A 53 1.87 8.36 -10.62
CA CYS A 53 1.09 8.12 -11.84
C CYS A 53 0.83 9.40 -12.61
N LYS A 54 0.40 10.46 -11.91
CA LYS A 54 0.08 11.76 -12.53
C LYS A 54 1.32 12.47 -13.05
N ILE A 55 2.43 12.45 -12.30
CA ILE A 55 3.70 13.06 -12.73
C ILE A 55 4.23 12.38 -14.01
N ASN A 56 4.05 11.06 -14.12
CA ASN A 56 4.51 10.28 -15.28
C ASN A 56 3.46 10.16 -16.39
N GLU A 57 2.31 10.84 -16.26
CA GLU A 57 1.23 10.87 -17.25
C GLU A 57 0.70 9.47 -17.63
N TYR A 58 0.73 8.52 -16.66
CA TYR A 58 0.15 7.20 -16.89
C TYR A 58 -1.39 7.26 -16.87
N PRO A 59 -2.06 6.46 -17.73
CA PRO A 59 -3.52 6.35 -17.71
C PRO A 59 -4.02 5.87 -16.35
N CYS A 60 -5.15 6.42 -15.92
CA CYS A 60 -5.74 6.01 -14.65
C CYS A 60 -6.55 4.73 -14.82
N LEU A 61 -6.04 3.63 -14.31
CA LEU A 61 -6.65 2.31 -14.46
C LEU A 61 -8.03 2.20 -13.76
N ILE A 62 -8.30 3.06 -12.78
CA ILE A 62 -9.60 3.11 -12.12
C ILE A 62 -10.64 3.71 -13.06
N THR A 63 -10.35 4.89 -13.63
CA THR A 63 -11.33 5.65 -14.44
C THR A 63 -11.42 5.14 -15.86
N GLU A 64 -10.34 4.60 -16.43
CA GLU A 64 -10.30 4.16 -17.83
C GLU A 64 -10.63 2.68 -18.00
N GLU A 65 -10.26 1.85 -17.01
CA GLU A 65 -10.41 0.40 -17.14
C GLU A 65 -11.22 -0.24 -15.99
N SER A 66 -11.75 0.57 -15.08
CA SER A 66 -12.49 0.13 -13.88
C SER A 66 -11.73 -0.93 -13.04
N LYS A 67 -10.39 -0.88 -13.04
CA LYS A 67 -9.54 -1.79 -12.27
C LYS A 67 -9.50 -1.40 -10.78
N PRO A 68 -9.42 -2.38 -9.87
CA PRO A 68 -9.40 -2.13 -8.42
C PRO A 68 -8.01 -1.70 -7.94
N CYS A 69 -7.53 -0.57 -8.45
CA CYS A 69 -6.20 -0.06 -8.17
C CYS A 69 -6.14 0.61 -6.80
N LEU A 70 -5.32 0.09 -5.88
CA LEU A 70 -5.13 0.65 -4.53
C LEU A 70 -4.21 1.89 -4.49
N GLY A 71 -3.82 2.44 -5.66
CA GLY A 71 -2.92 3.58 -5.75
C GLY A 71 -3.28 4.78 -4.88
N PRO A 72 -4.57 5.16 -4.75
CA PRO A 72 -4.99 6.29 -3.92
C PRO A 72 -4.63 6.19 -2.44
N ILE A 73 -4.57 4.98 -1.89
CA ILE A 73 -4.31 4.73 -0.47
C ILE A 73 -2.91 4.18 -0.17
N ILE A 74 -2.09 3.92 -1.17
CA ILE A 74 -0.77 3.30 -1.00
C ILE A 74 0.34 4.31 -1.17
N LYS A 75 1.34 4.27 -0.26
CA LYS A 75 2.52 5.16 -0.28
C LYS A 75 3.31 5.04 -1.57
N ALA A 76 3.72 6.16 -2.10
CA ALA A 76 4.60 6.30 -3.25
C ALA A 76 6.03 5.76 -3.01
N GLY A 77 6.93 5.94 -3.97
CA GLY A 77 8.33 5.56 -3.91
C GLY A 77 8.71 4.39 -4.82
N CYS A 78 7.76 3.85 -5.60
CA CYS A 78 8.01 2.82 -6.61
C CYS A 78 7.94 3.36 -8.04
N ASN A 79 7.81 4.69 -8.19
CA ASN A 79 7.60 5.36 -9.47
C ASN A 79 6.40 4.80 -10.26
N ALA A 80 5.32 4.47 -9.53
CA ALA A 80 4.09 3.88 -10.06
C ALA A 80 4.33 2.66 -10.98
N ARG A 81 5.28 1.78 -10.60
CA ARG A 81 5.76 0.65 -11.42
C ARG A 81 4.62 -0.23 -11.97
N CYS A 82 3.64 -0.59 -11.15
CA CYS A 82 2.54 -1.42 -11.63
C CYS A 82 1.67 -0.67 -12.64
N PRO A 83 1.19 0.56 -12.35
CA PRO A 83 0.45 1.35 -13.33
C PRO A 83 1.19 1.63 -14.64
N SER A 84 2.51 1.82 -14.61
CA SER A 84 3.31 2.01 -15.84
C SER A 84 3.26 0.82 -16.80
N LEU A 85 2.92 -0.36 -16.29
CA LEU A 85 2.76 -1.60 -17.04
C LEU A 85 1.29 -1.97 -17.30
N GLY A 86 0.34 -1.06 -17.03
CA GLY A 86 -1.09 -1.34 -17.14
C GLY A 86 -1.63 -2.28 -16.05
N LEU A 87 -0.87 -2.48 -14.96
CA LEU A 87 -1.26 -3.30 -13.82
C LEU A 87 -1.71 -2.41 -12.67
N ASP A 88 -2.81 -2.76 -12.04
CA ASP A 88 -3.31 -2.04 -10.87
C ASP A 88 -2.39 -2.20 -9.64
N CYS A 89 -2.37 -1.17 -8.79
CA CYS A 89 -1.58 -1.19 -7.57
C CYS A 89 -2.15 -2.20 -6.57
N ILE A 90 -1.30 -3.10 -6.07
CA ILE A 90 -1.67 -4.16 -5.11
C ILE A 90 -1.32 -3.84 -3.66
N GLY A 91 -0.78 -2.65 -3.38
CA GLY A 91 -0.59 -2.19 -2.01
C GLY A 91 0.73 -2.53 -1.32
N CYS A 92 1.78 -2.97 -2.04
CA CYS A 92 3.02 -3.50 -1.47
C CYS A 92 3.86 -2.52 -0.64
N ARG A 93 3.53 -1.22 -0.63
CA ARG A 93 4.29 -0.20 0.11
C ARG A 93 3.63 0.26 1.41
N GLY A 94 2.49 -0.34 1.75
CA GLY A 94 1.70 0.08 2.90
C GLY A 94 0.88 1.34 2.63
N THR A 95 -0.05 1.64 3.53
CA THR A 95 -1.02 2.70 3.34
C THR A 95 -0.47 4.08 3.70
N VAL A 96 -0.98 5.12 3.02
CA VAL A 96 -0.83 6.51 3.46
C VAL A 96 -1.61 6.71 4.77
N GLU A 97 -1.22 7.71 5.54
CA GLU A 97 -1.94 8.08 6.76
C GLU A 97 -3.24 8.82 6.40
N GLY A 98 -4.30 8.57 7.15
CA GLY A 98 -5.61 9.21 6.98
C GLY A 98 -6.72 8.20 6.69
N SER A 99 -7.65 8.07 7.64
CA SER A 99 -8.81 7.17 7.52
C SER A 99 -9.79 7.59 6.42
N GLU A 100 -9.88 8.89 6.16
CA GLU A 100 -10.80 9.45 5.15
C GLU A 100 -10.46 8.99 3.72
N THR A 101 -9.17 8.93 3.39
CA THR A 101 -8.71 8.47 2.07
C THR A 101 -9.07 7.00 1.84
N PHE A 102 -8.97 6.19 2.89
CA PHE A 102 -9.36 4.78 2.83
C PHE A 102 -10.86 4.61 2.62
N ALA A 103 -11.68 5.35 3.37
CA ALA A 103 -13.14 5.28 3.24
C ALA A 103 -13.62 5.71 1.84
N ALA A 104 -13.00 6.74 1.26
CA ALA A 104 -13.28 7.20 -0.09
C ALA A 104 -12.93 6.14 -1.14
N GLU A 105 -11.75 5.53 -1.03
CA GLU A 105 -11.30 4.46 -1.92
C GLU A 105 -12.21 3.23 -1.82
N TYR A 106 -12.54 2.82 -0.61
CA TYR A 106 -13.43 1.68 -0.37
C TYR A 106 -14.79 1.88 -1.03
N LYS A 107 -15.41 3.07 -0.81
CA LYS A 107 -16.67 3.42 -1.45
C LYS A 107 -16.58 3.41 -2.98
N MET A 108 -15.52 4.00 -3.53
CA MET A 108 -15.30 4.04 -4.97
C MET A 108 -15.20 2.64 -5.57
N LEU A 109 -14.49 1.71 -4.92
CA LEU A 109 -14.38 0.32 -5.38
C LEU A 109 -15.73 -0.42 -5.33
N LEU A 110 -16.55 -0.16 -4.30
CA LEU A 110 -17.92 -0.68 -4.26
C LEU A 110 -18.77 -0.12 -5.40
N ASP A 111 -18.68 1.19 -5.69
CA ASP A 111 -19.41 1.84 -6.79
C ASP A 111 -18.98 1.30 -8.17
N LEU A 112 -17.74 0.81 -8.31
CA LEU A 112 -17.24 0.09 -9.48
C LEU A 112 -17.74 -1.36 -9.59
N GLY A 113 -18.44 -1.87 -8.57
CA GLY A 113 -19.03 -3.21 -8.56
C GLY A 113 -18.17 -4.30 -7.91
N TYR A 114 -17.04 -3.94 -7.27
CA TYR A 114 -16.27 -4.89 -6.46
C TYR A 114 -16.99 -5.19 -5.16
N THR A 115 -16.94 -6.46 -4.73
CA THR A 115 -17.54 -6.85 -3.45
C THR A 115 -16.59 -6.48 -2.29
N GLU A 116 -17.15 -6.35 -1.08
CA GLU A 116 -16.36 -6.17 0.14
C GLU A 116 -15.28 -7.26 0.29
N VAL A 117 -15.64 -8.52 -0.05
CA VAL A 117 -14.71 -9.65 0.01
C VAL A 117 -13.53 -9.47 -0.96
N ASP A 118 -13.79 -8.99 -2.17
CA ASP A 118 -12.73 -8.73 -3.16
C ASP A 118 -11.76 -7.66 -2.68
N ILE A 119 -12.30 -6.56 -2.15
CA ILE A 119 -11.51 -5.43 -1.63
C ILE A 119 -10.68 -5.89 -0.42
N MET A 120 -11.29 -6.61 0.52
CA MET A 120 -10.58 -7.11 1.70
C MET A 120 -9.50 -8.14 1.36
N ASN A 121 -9.76 -9.05 0.43
CA ASN A 121 -8.76 -10.01 -0.01
C ASN A 121 -7.54 -9.31 -0.64
N ARG A 122 -7.77 -8.25 -1.41
CA ARG A 122 -6.71 -7.45 -2.01
C ARG A 122 -5.87 -6.73 -0.96
N LEU A 123 -6.50 -6.12 0.04
CA LEU A 123 -5.82 -5.45 1.14
C LEU A 123 -5.01 -6.41 2.01
N ARG A 124 -5.50 -7.62 2.25
CA ARG A 124 -4.82 -8.63 3.08
C ARG A 124 -3.46 -9.04 2.56
N VAL A 125 -3.18 -8.88 1.27
CA VAL A 125 -1.89 -9.28 0.68
C VAL A 125 -0.71 -8.52 1.31
N PHE A 126 -0.88 -7.21 1.55
CA PHE A 126 0.21 -6.35 2.08
C PHE A 126 -0.21 -5.48 3.26
N SER A 127 -1.49 -5.35 3.54
CA SER A 127 -2.05 -4.46 4.55
C SER A 127 -3.08 -5.19 5.42
N GLY A 128 -2.77 -6.42 5.85
CA GLY A 128 -3.67 -7.27 6.61
C GLY A 128 -4.17 -6.65 7.91
N GLU A 129 -3.35 -5.83 8.58
CA GLU A 129 -3.74 -5.10 9.79
C GLU A 129 -4.85 -4.07 9.52
N LEU A 130 -4.75 -3.34 8.39
CA LEU A 130 -5.77 -2.40 7.97
C LEU A 130 -7.10 -3.14 7.69
N ALA A 131 -7.01 -4.25 6.95
CA ALA A 131 -8.19 -5.08 6.66
C ALA A 131 -8.83 -5.63 7.95
N ALA A 132 -8.03 -6.07 8.91
CA ALA A 132 -8.53 -6.56 10.20
C ALA A 132 -9.17 -5.46 11.06
N GLY A 133 -8.57 -4.26 11.08
CA GLY A 133 -9.10 -3.11 11.81
C GLY A 133 -10.44 -2.62 11.23
N PHE A 134 -10.60 -2.67 9.92
CA PHE A 134 -11.85 -2.29 9.26
C PHE A 134 -13.00 -3.26 9.57
N LEU A 135 -12.71 -4.57 9.55
CA LEU A 135 -13.71 -5.59 9.90
C LEU A 135 -14.07 -5.59 11.39
N GLY A 136 -13.11 -5.24 12.26
CA GLY A 136 -13.35 -5.15 13.72
C GLY A 136 -14.16 -3.92 14.13
N GLY A 137 -14.12 -2.84 13.36
CA GLY A 137 -14.86 -1.62 13.62
C GLY A 137 -16.36 -1.68 13.33
N ASN A 138 -16.79 -2.58 12.44
CA ASN A 138 -18.20 -2.75 12.06
C ASN A 138 -19.02 -3.68 12.97
N ASN A 139 -18.43 -4.23 14.03
CA ASN A 139 -19.12 -5.14 14.97
C ASN A 139 -19.66 -4.44 16.23
N ASN A 140 -19.71 -3.09 16.26
CA ASN A 140 -20.26 -2.32 17.38
C ASN A 140 -21.38 -1.35 16.90
N GLU A 141 -22.41 -1.88 16.25
CA GLU A 141 -23.74 -1.28 16.19
C GLU A 141 -24.82 -2.31 16.48
#